data_2357aa601a44c8dc82ec7d39698894b1
#
_entry.id   2357aa601a44c8dc82ec7d39698894b1
#
_cell.length_a   1.000
_cell.length_b   1.000
_cell.length_c   1.000
_cell.angle_alpha   90.00
_cell.angle_beta   90.00
_cell.angle_gamma   90.00
#
_symmetry.space_group_name_H-M   'P 1'
#
loop_
_entity.id
_entity.type
_entity.pdbx_description
1 polymer ?
#
loop_
_entity_poly.entity_id
_entity_poly.type
_entity_poly.pdbx_seq_one_letter_code
_entity_poly.pdbx_strand_id
1 'polypeptide(L)'
;KYKRFSLVLLGCIFIYLSHVLLNNFNFQIALAKGGGSAEMGTASAIAAICELPTLFLFGYIIRKFRCDLLLKTAGIFFTIKALGTLLAPGIPVFYGVQIFQMLGWGLMTAASVYYVNALMEPEDAIKGQAYFTMAYPLGSVLGSFLGGTLIDLAGVHAMLLFSTVSAFIGALIVLIFAERTSK
;
A
#
# COMPACT_ATOMS: atom_id res chain seq x y z
N LYS A 1 -0.61 -0.74 -26.45
CA LYS A 1 0.07 -2.01 -26.25
C LYS A 1 -0.26 -2.55 -24.86
N TYR A 2 -0.02 -1.87 -23.76
CA TYR A 2 -0.16 -2.34 -22.38
C TYR A 2 -1.41 -1.82 -21.65
N LYS A 3 -2.62 -2.00 -22.22
CA LYS A 3 -3.86 -1.48 -21.62
C LYS A 3 -4.14 -2.01 -20.20
N ARG A 4 -3.87 -3.28 -19.95
CA ARG A 4 -4.07 -3.88 -18.62
C ARG A 4 -3.09 -3.31 -17.59
N PHE A 5 -1.86 -3.03 -17.99
CA PHE A 5 -0.88 -2.37 -17.14
C PHE A 5 -1.36 -0.99 -16.68
N SER A 6 -1.99 -0.20 -17.57
CA SER A 6 -2.56 1.10 -17.18
C SER A 6 -3.65 0.97 -16.11
N LEU A 7 -4.46 -0.11 -16.18
CA LEU A 7 -5.44 -0.40 -15.13
C LEU A 7 -4.77 -0.83 -13.83
N VAL A 8 -3.69 -1.63 -13.90
CA VAL A 8 -2.91 -1.98 -12.71
C VAL A 8 -2.30 -0.73 -12.07
N LEU A 9 -1.78 0.22 -12.86
CA LEU A 9 -1.29 1.50 -12.34
C LEU A 9 -2.40 2.28 -11.61
N LEU A 10 -3.60 2.33 -12.17
CA LEU A 10 -4.74 2.96 -11.52
C LEU A 10 -5.06 2.28 -10.18
N GLY A 11 -5.07 0.95 -10.14
CA GLY A 11 -5.23 0.18 -8.90
C GLY A 11 -4.14 0.51 -7.88
N CYS A 12 -2.88 0.62 -8.32
CA CYS A 12 -1.77 1.00 -7.44
C CYS A 12 -1.92 2.43 -6.90
N ILE A 13 -2.43 3.38 -7.69
CA ILE A 13 -2.72 4.75 -7.22
C ILE A 13 -3.72 4.72 -6.06
N PHE A 14 -4.79 3.94 -6.16
CA PHE A 14 -5.77 3.77 -5.07
C PHE A 14 -5.16 3.12 -3.82
N ILE A 15 -4.30 2.11 -3.99
CA ILE A 15 -3.57 1.48 -2.88
C ILE A 15 -2.64 2.49 -2.22
N TYR A 16 -1.86 3.24 -2.99
CA TYR A 16 -0.94 4.24 -2.46
C TYR A 16 -1.65 5.43 -1.81
N LEU A 17 -2.79 5.85 -2.34
CA LEU A 17 -3.66 6.84 -1.72
C LEU A 17 -4.05 6.40 -0.30
N SER A 18 -4.53 5.16 -0.15
CA SER A 18 -4.84 4.58 1.16
C SER A 18 -3.61 4.52 2.07
N HIS A 19 -2.47 4.08 1.55
CA HIS A 19 -1.23 4.00 2.31
C HIS A 19 -0.79 5.36 2.86
N VAL A 20 -0.88 6.40 2.03
CA VAL A 20 -0.54 7.77 2.41
C VAL A 20 -1.50 8.32 3.46
N LEU A 21 -2.80 8.05 3.34
CA LEU A 21 -3.78 8.41 4.37
C LEU A 21 -3.40 7.84 5.74
N LEU A 22 -3.00 6.58 5.80
CA LEU A 22 -2.60 5.93 7.05
C LEU A 22 -1.29 6.47 7.62
N ASN A 23 -0.32 6.83 6.77
CA ASN A 23 1.00 7.29 7.23
C ASN A 23 1.05 8.77 7.53
N ASN A 24 0.51 9.64 6.65
CA ASN A 24 0.57 11.08 6.85
C ASN A 24 -0.32 11.54 8.01
N PHE A 25 -1.42 10.84 8.26
CA PHE A 25 -2.34 11.14 9.37
C PHE A 25 -2.19 10.18 10.55
N ASN A 26 -1.04 9.52 10.66
CA ASN A 26 -0.74 8.55 11.72
C ASN A 26 -0.91 9.15 13.12
N PHE A 27 -0.55 10.43 13.31
CA PHE A 27 -0.73 11.13 14.58
C PHE A 27 -2.22 11.29 14.94
N GLN A 28 -3.05 11.74 14.00
CA GLN A 28 -4.49 11.88 14.19
C GLN A 28 -5.16 10.53 14.46
N ILE A 29 -4.68 9.47 13.81
CA ILE A 29 -5.14 8.10 14.06
C ILE A 29 -4.75 7.67 15.49
N ALA A 30 -3.51 7.88 15.91
CA ALA A 30 -3.07 7.55 17.27
C ALA A 30 -3.89 8.28 18.32
N LEU A 31 -4.15 9.59 18.14
CA LEU A 31 -5.02 10.37 19.02
C LEU A 31 -6.43 9.80 19.09
N ALA A 32 -7.04 9.46 17.95
CA ALA A 32 -8.38 8.88 17.89
C ALA A 32 -8.46 7.49 18.55
N LYS A 33 -7.34 6.78 18.70
CA LYS A 33 -7.23 5.49 19.39
C LYS A 33 -6.80 5.60 20.86
N GLY A 34 -6.71 6.84 21.40
CA GLY A 34 -6.39 7.11 22.81
C GLY A 34 -4.88 7.19 23.11
N GLY A 35 -4.06 7.39 22.08
CA GLY A 35 -2.62 7.61 22.20
C GLY A 35 -2.20 9.05 21.89
N GLY A 36 -0.91 9.25 21.60
CA GLY A 36 -0.31 10.53 21.26
C GLY A 36 0.90 10.37 20.35
N SER A 37 1.85 11.30 20.44
CA SER A 37 3.05 11.33 19.61
C SER A 37 3.98 10.13 19.86
N ALA A 38 4.07 9.66 21.09
CA ALA A 38 4.88 8.49 21.46
C ALA A 38 4.32 7.21 20.80
N GLU A 39 2.99 7.03 20.86
CA GLU A 39 2.31 5.88 20.25
C GLU A 39 2.38 5.94 18.73
N MET A 40 2.26 7.11 18.12
CA MET A 40 2.50 7.30 16.69
C MET A 40 3.93 6.88 16.30
N GLY A 41 4.93 7.34 17.06
CA GLY A 41 6.34 7.00 16.82
C GLY A 41 6.57 5.49 16.94
N THR A 42 6.00 4.86 17.96
CA THR A 42 6.08 3.40 18.17
C THR A 42 5.44 2.62 17.05
N ALA A 43 4.24 3.01 16.60
CA ALA A 43 3.55 2.39 15.46
C ALA A 43 4.38 2.48 14.17
N SER A 44 4.98 3.64 13.92
CA SER A 44 5.86 3.85 12.75
C SER A 44 7.12 3.00 12.84
N ALA A 45 7.73 2.87 14.02
CA ALA A 45 8.90 2.02 14.25
C ALA A 45 8.57 0.53 14.02
N ILE A 46 7.44 0.05 14.54
CA ILE A 46 6.97 -1.33 14.32
C ILE A 46 6.79 -1.58 12.81
N ALA A 47 6.12 -0.66 12.09
CA ALA A 47 5.92 -0.78 10.66
C ALA A 47 7.26 -0.90 9.91
N ALA A 48 8.21 -0.01 10.19
CA ALA A 48 9.52 0.00 9.55
C ALA A 48 10.33 -1.27 9.85
N ILE A 49 10.35 -1.74 11.10
CA ILE A 49 11.03 -2.98 11.47
C ILE A 49 10.41 -4.19 10.77
N CYS A 50 9.08 -4.24 10.68
CA CYS A 50 8.38 -5.34 10.02
C CYS A 50 8.64 -5.40 8.51
N GLU A 51 9.02 -4.32 7.84
CA GLU A 51 9.37 -4.33 6.42
C GLU A 51 10.70 -5.04 6.14
N LEU A 52 11.67 -4.95 7.06
CA LEU A 52 13.04 -5.44 6.85
C LEU A 52 13.12 -6.92 6.45
N PRO A 53 12.42 -7.86 7.10
CA PRO A 53 12.49 -9.28 6.71
C PRO A 53 12.08 -9.51 5.26
N THR A 54 11.03 -8.84 4.79
CA THR A 54 10.57 -8.99 3.40
C THR A 54 11.59 -8.45 2.41
N LEU A 55 12.18 -7.30 2.68
CA LEU A 55 13.19 -6.69 1.82
C LEU A 55 14.47 -7.55 1.77
N PHE A 56 14.96 -8.03 2.91
CA PHE A 56 16.14 -8.89 2.96
C PHE A 56 15.91 -10.24 2.28
N LEU A 57 14.73 -10.83 2.45
CA LEU A 57 14.40 -12.13 1.89
C LEU A 57 13.82 -12.06 0.47
N PHE A 58 13.66 -10.84 -0.09
CA PHE A 58 12.98 -10.68 -1.37
C PHE A 58 13.64 -11.46 -2.51
N GLY A 59 14.97 -11.53 -2.54
CA GLY A 59 15.70 -12.33 -3.53
C GLY A 59 15.35 -13.83 -3.48
N TYR A 60 15.01 -14.37 -2.31
CA TYR A 60 14.51 -15.74 -2.16
C TYR A 60 13.03 -15.84 -2.56
N ILE A 61 12.21 -14.88 -2.14
CA ILE A 61 10.77 -14.83 -2.41
C ILE A 61 10.51 -14.81 -3.93
N ILE A 62 11.21 -13.95 -4.69
CA ILE A 62 11.01 -13.78 -6.13
C ILE A 62 11.42 -15.03 -6.94
N ARG A 63 12.35 -15.83 -6.43
CA ARG A 63 12.69 -17.12 -7.06
C ARG A 63 11.60 -18.16 -6.90
N LYS A 64 10.78 -18.05 -5.86
CA LYS A 64 9.76 -19.04 -5.49
C LYS A 64 8.38 -18.66 -6.01
N PHE A 65 8.05 -17.37 -6.01
CA PHE A 65 6.74 -16.86 -6.36
C PHE A 65 6.81 -15.92 -7.57
N ARG A 66 5.75 -15.90 -8.37
CA ARG A 66 5.62 -15.01 -9.54
C ARG A 66 5.35 -13.58 -9.09
N CYS A 67 5.86 -12.60 -9.87
CA CYS A 67 5.73 -11.17 -9.55
C CYS A 67 4.27 -10.71 -9.47
N ASP A 68 3.40 -11.21 -10.35
CA ASP A 68 1.98 -10.87 -10.34
C ASP A 68 1.27 -11.33 -9.05
N LEU A 69 1.63 -12.49 -8.52
CA LEU A 69 1.09 -12.97 -7.25
C LEU A 69 1.57 -12.13 -6.07
N LEU A 70 2.84 -11.72 -6.07
CA LEU A 70 3.39 -10.87 -5.01
C LEU A 70 2.71 -9.51 -5.02
N LEU A 71 2.47 -8.92 -6.21
CA LEU A 71 1.77 -7.65 -6.35
C LEU A 71 0.31 -7.74 -5.86
N LYS A 72 -0.39 -8.82 -6.23
CA LYS A 72 -1.75 -9.12 -5.76
C LYS A 72 -1.82 -9.30 -4.25
N THR A 73 -0.87 -10.06 -3.69
CA THR A 73 -0.75 -10.26 -2.24
C THR A 73 -0.53 -8.94 -1.52
N ALA A 74 0.35 -8.08 -2.04
CA ALA A 74 0.57 -6.75 -1.47
C ALA A 74 -0.73 -5.93 -1.41
N GLY A 75 -1.52 -5.90 -2.48
CA GLY A 75 -2.81 -5.21 -2.52
C GLY A 75 -3.80 -5.71 -1.44
N ILE A 76 -3.87 -7.02 -1.25
CA ILE A 76 -4.71 -7.63 -0.20
C ILE A 76 -4.23 -7.17 1.20
N PHE A 77 -2.93 -7.20 1.47
CA PHE A 77 -2.41 -6.81 2.79
C PHE A 77 -2.51 -5.31 3.06
N PHE A 78 -2.45 -4.46 2.03
CA PHE A 78 -2.82 -3.04 2.19
C PHE A 78 -4.27 -2.86 2.63
N THR A 79 -5.18 -3.62 2.04
CA THR A 79 -6.61 -3.59 2.42
C THR A 79 -6.82 -4.11 3.85
N ILE A 80 -6.15 -5.21 4.23
CA ILE A 80 -6.22 -5.77 5.60
C ILE A 80 -5.66 -4.75 6.60
N LYS A 81 -4.55 -4.09 6.30
CA LYS A 81 -3.97 -3.06 7.16
C LYS A 81 -4.92 -1.87 7.33
N ALA A 82 -5.52 -1.38 6.24
CA ALA A 82 -6.46 -0.26 6.30
C ALA A 82 -7.72 -0.64 7.12
N LEU A 83 -8.30 -1.79 6.85
CA LEU A 83 -9.46 -2.31 7.58
C LEU A 83 -9.12 -2.56 9.06
N GLY A 84 -7.98 -3.16 9.35
CA GLY A 84 -7.52 -3.39 10.72
C GLY A 84 -7.32 -2.09 11.48
N THR A 85 -6.77 -1.05 10.83
CA THR A 85 -6.61 0.28 11.43
C THR A 85 -7.99 0.93 11.71
N LEU A 86 -8.93 0.81 10.77
CA LEU A 86 -10.30 1.30 10.95
C LEU A 86 -10.98 0.64 12.17
N LEU A 87 -10.88 -0.69 12.25
CA LEU A 87 -11.55 -1.49 13.29
C LEU A 87 -10.79 -1.54 14.63
N ALA A 88 -9.56 -1.06 14.70
CA ALA A 88 -8.77 -1.08 15.93
C ALA A 88 -9.48 -0.29 17.06
N PRO A 89 -9.82 -0.92 18.19
CA PRO A 89 -10.51 -0.26 19.30
C PRO A 89 -9.57 0.62 20.13
N GLY A 90 -8.24 0.46 19.98
CA GLY A 90 -7.23 1.17 20.76
C GLY A 90 -5.81 0.87 20.30
N ILE A 91 -4.86 1.44 20.99
CA ILE A 91 -3.42 1.41 20.65
C ILE A 91 -2.84 -0.01 20.53
N PRO A 92 -3.11 -0.99 21.42
CA PRO A 92 -2.51 -2.32 21.27
C PRO A 92 -2.86 -3.00 19.94
N VAL A 93 -4.12 -2.91 19.50
CA VAL A 93 -4.55 -3.48 18.22
C VAL A 93 -3.97 -2.67 17.06
N PHE A 94 -3.89 -1.34 17.19
CA PHE A 94 -3.27 -0.46 16.20
C PHE A 94 -1.79 -0.83 15.98
N TYR A 95 -1.03 -1.16 17.03
CA TYR A 95 0.35 -1.67 16.90
C TYR A 95 0.38 -3.02 16.18
N GLY A 96 -0.50 -3.95 16.53
CA GLY A 96 -0.58 -5.26 15.89
C GLY A 96 -0.84 -5.18 14.39
N VAL A 97 -1.66 -4.23 13.97
CA VAL A 97 -1.98 -4.01 12.54
C VAL A 97 -0.77 -3.55 11.73
N GLN A 98 0.25 -2.92 12.36
CA GLN A 98 1.45 -2.49 11.64
C GLN A 98 2.25 -3.68 11.07
N ILE A 99 2.09 -4.89 11.61
CA ILE A 99 2.75 -6.10 11.09
C ILE A 99 2.40 -6.34 9.61
N PHE A 100 1.20 -5.98 9.16
CA PHE A 100 0.77 -6.14 7.77
C PHE A 100 1.55 -5.26 6.78
N GLN A 101 2.30 -4.27 7.27
CA GLN A 101 3.23 -3.48 6.46
C GLN A 101 4.26 -4.36 5.75
N MET A 102 4.72 -5.42 6.40
CA MET A 102 5.67 -6.40 5.86
C MET A 102 5.22 -6.94 4.49
N LEU A 103 3.98 -7.40 4.40
CA LEU A 103 3.42 -8.02 3.19
C LEU A 103 2.68 -7.02 2.29
N GLY A 104 2.39 -5.82 2.77
CA GLY A 104 1.87 -4.72 1.97
C GLY A 104 2.99 -3.96 1.27
N TRP A 105 3.60 -3.02 1.96
CA TRP A 105 4.63 -2.14 1.40
C TRP A 105 5.91 -2.87 1.01
N GLY A 106 6.41 -3.76 1.87
CA GLY A 106 7.64 -4.52 1.61
C GLY A 106 7.56 -5.36 0.33
N LEU A 107 6.42 -6.01 0.04
CA LEU A 107 6.24 -6.72 -1.22
C LEU A 107 5.99 -5.78 -2.40
N MET A 108 5.16 -4.74 -2.24
CA MET A 108 4.77 -3.84 -3.31
C MET A 108 5.99 -3.15 -3.93
N THR A 109 6.89 -2.60 -3.11
CA THR A 109 8.06 -1.85 -3.55
C THR A 109 9.02 -2.70 -4.38
N ALA A 110 9.27 -3.93 -3.93
CA ALA A 110 10.19 -4.81 -4.63
C ALA A 110 9.52 -5.55 -5.81
N ALA A 111 8.30 -6.07 -5.63
CA ALA A 111 7.59 -6.82 -6.67
C ALA A 111 7.23 -5.96 -7.89
N SER A 112 6.98 -4.65 -7.70
CA SER A 112 6.65 -3.75 -8.80
C SER A 112 7.72 -3.68 -9.87
N VAL A 113 8.99 -3.61 -9.47
CA VAL A 113 10.13 -3.54 -10.38
C VAL A 113 10.22 -4.81 -11.24
N TYR A 114 10.11 -5.96 -10.59
CA TYR A 114 10.15 -7.25 -11.30
C TYR A 114 8.91 -7.48 -12.16
N TYR A 115 7.74 -7.03 -11.72
CA TYR A 115 6.50 -7.13 -12.49
C TYR A 115 6.58 -6.36 -13.81
N VAL A 116 7.06 -5.12 -13.79
CA VAL A 116 7.24 -4.31 -14.99
C VAL A 116 8.23 -4.96 -15.96
N ASN A 117 9.37 -5.41 -15.45
CA ASN A 117 10.40 -6.05 -16.27
C ASN A 117 9.95 -7.41 -16.87
N ALA A 118 9.10 -8.13 -16.15
CA ALA A 118 8.55 -9.41 -16.65
C ALA A 118 7.40 -9.23 -17.66
N LEU A 119 6.73 -8.06 -17.63
CA LEU A 119 5.57 -7.77 -18.47
C LEU A 119 5.95 -7.07 -19.79
N MET A 120 7.00 -6.24 -19.76
CA MET A 120 7.35 -5.34 -20.85
C MET A 120 8.60 -5.79 -21.60
N GLU A 121 8.64 -5.47 -22.89
CA GLU A 121 9.85 -5.60 -23.68
C GLU A 121 10.94 -4.66 -23.16
N PRO A 122 12.23 -5.00 -23.29
CA PRO A 122 13.34 -4.21 -22.75
C PRO A 122 13.31 -2.73 -23.14
N GLU A 123 12.84 -2.43 -24.34
CA GLU A 123 12.73 -1.05 -24.87
C GLU A 123 11.66 -0.22 -24.15
N ASP A 124 10.58 -0.86 -23.69
CA ASP A 124 9.45 -0.23 -23.00
C ASP A 124 9.61 -0.28 -21.46
N ALA A 125 10.46 -1.15 -20.92
CA ALA A 125 10.58 -1.41 -19.50
C ALA A 125 10.97 -0.15 -18.69
N ILE A 126 11.88 0.69 -19.23
CA ILE A 126 12.27 1.95 -18.58
C ILE A 126 11.09 2.90 -18.44
N LYS A 127 10.27 3.04 -19.50
CA LYS A 127 9.06 3.87 -19.47
C LYS A 127 8.03 3.28 -18.50
N GLY A 128 7.88 1.95 -18.50
CA GLY A 128 7.00 1.24 -17.58
C GLY A 128 7.37 1.47 -16.12
N GLN A 129 8.67 1.41 -15.78
CA GLN A 129 9.18 1.73 -14.45
C GLN A 129 8.88 3.18 -14.05
N ALA A 130 9.10 4.13 -14.96
CA ALA A 130 8.79 5.53 -14.72
C ALA A 130 7.30 5.72 -14.40
N TYR A 131 6.40 5.14 -15.19
CA TYR A 131 4.95 5.21 -14.92
C TYR A 131 4.57 4.55 -13.59
N PHE A 132 5.16 3.38 -13.27
CA PHE A 132 4.87 2.73 -12.00
C PHE A 132 5.34 3.58 -10.81
N THR A 133 6.52 4.17 -10.91
CA THR A 133 7.08 5.04 -9.87
C THR A 133 6.22 6.29 -9.65
N MET A 134 5.59 6.83 -10.70
CA MET A 134 4.68 7.99 -10.61
C MET A 134 3.37 7.68 -9.88
N ALA A 135 2.97 6.40 -9.76
CA ALA A 135 1.74 6.04 -9.08
C ALA A 135 1.75 6.42 -7.58
N TYR A 136 2.91 6.31 -6.92
CA TYR A 136 3.05 6.72 -5.51
C TYR A 136 2.89 8.22 -5.29
N PRO A 137 3.62 9.12 -5.96
CA PRO A 137 3.41 10.56 -5.85
C PRO A 137 1.98 11.00 -6.18
N LEU A 138 1.35 10.42 -7.20
CA LEU A 138 -0.05 10.73 -7.52
C LEU A 138 -0.99 10.34 -6.38
N GLY A 139 -0.85 9.12 -5.87
CA GLY A 139 -1.60 8.67 -4.69
C GLY A 139 -1.33 9.55 -3.46
N SER A 140 -0.08 10.01 -3.29
CA SER A 140 0.34 10.87 -2.16
C SER A 140 -0.30 12.25 -2.21
N VAL A 141 -0.29 12.91 -3.35
CA VAL A 141 -0.93 14.23 -3.52
C VAL A 141 -2.43 14.13 -3.25
N LEU A 142 -3.10 13.15 -3.89
CA LEU A 142 -4.54 12.94 -3.70
C LEU A 142 -4.87 12.56 -2.25
N GLY A 143 -4.09 11.65 -1.66
CA GLY A 143 -4.29 11.19 -0.29
C GLY A 143 -4.09 12.29 0.75
N SER A 144 -3.05 13.12 0.60
CA SER A 144 -2.79 14.22 1.52
C SER A 144 -3.90 15.28 1.48
N PHE A 145 -4.33 15.67 0.26
CA PHE A 145 -5.40 16.64 0.08
C PHE A 145 -6.74 16.12 0.60
N LEU A 146 -7.14 14.93 0.15
CA LEU A 146 -8.41 14.33 0.55
C LEU A 146 -8.44 13.97 2.04
N GLY A 147 -7.32 13.51 2.59
CA GLY A 147 -7.21 13.11 3.99
C GLY A 147 -7.41 14.28 4.94
N GLY A 148 -6.75 15.41 4.70
CA GLY A 148 -6.96 16.64 5.48
C GLY A 148 -8.43 17.10 5.42
N THR A 149 -8.97 17.22 4.19
CA THR A 149 -10.36 17.63 3.99
C THR A 149 -11.36 16.69 4.68
N LEU A 150 -11.16 15.37 4.58
CA LEU A 150 -12.05 14.39 5.22
C LEU A 150 -12.00 14.48 6.75
N ILE A 151 -10.81 14.68 7.32
CA ILE A 151 -10.66 14.83 8.78
C ILE A 151 -11.39 16.09 9.25
N ASP A 152 -11.21 17.21 8.55
CA ASP A 152 -11.81 18.49 8.93
C ASP A 152 -13.35 18.47 8.82
N LEU A 153 -13.90 17.79 7.79
CA LEU A 153 -15.34 17.77 7.56
C LEU A 153 -16.07 16.65 8.32
N ALA A 154 -15.46 15.49 8.49
CA ALA A 154 -16.15 14.28 8.97
C ALA A 154 -15.34 13.45 9.98
N GLY A 155 -14.15 13.90 10.35
CA GLY A 155 -13.29 13.27 11.36
C GLY A 155 -12.47 12.11 10.86
N VAL A 156 -11.60 11.61 11.75
CA VAL A 156 -10.63 10.54 11.46
C VAL A 156 -11.31 9.23 11.03
N HIS A 157 -12.47 8.91 11.59
CA HIS A 157 -13.18 7.67 11.23
C HIS A 157 -13.63 7.66 9.75
N ALA A 158 -14.13 8.77 9.24
CA ALA A 158 -14.50 8.91 7.83
C ALA A 158 -13.29 8.79 6.90
N MET A 159 -12.16 9.39 7.27
CA MET A 159 -10.90 9.25 6.53
C MET A 159 -10.42 7.79 6.51
N LEU A 160 -10.50 7.06 7.62
CA LEU A 160 -10.14 5.65 7.70
C LEU A 160 -11.07 4.76 6.86
N LEU A 161 -12.37 5.05 6.85
CA LEU A 161 -13.33 4.36 5.99
C LEU A 161 -13.00 4.58 4.51
N PHE A 162 -12.76 5.82 4.11
CA PHE A 162 -12.35 6.17 2.75
C PHE A 162 -11.04 5.48 2.37
N SER A 163 -10.05 5.46 3.26
CA SER A 163 -8.79 4.74 3.09
C SER A 163 -9.02 3.25 2.82
N THR A 164 -9.88 2.62 3.62
CA THR A 164 -10.19 1.19 3.48
C THR A 164 -10.88 0.89 2.15
N VAL A 165 -11.87 1.70 1.77
CA VAL A 165 -12.56 1.55 0.48
C VAL A 165 -11.60 1.76 -0.69
N SER A 166 -10.72 2.76 -0.61
CA SER A 166 -9.71 3.02 -1.63
C SER A 166 -8.75 1.83 -1.79
N ALA A 167 -8.22 1.30 -0.68
CA ALA A 167 -7.35 0.11 -0.72
C ALA A 167 -8.06 -1.09 -1.34
N PHE A 168 -9.31 -1.32 -0.97
CA PHE A 168 -10.12 -2.42 -1.48
C PHE A 168 -10.36 -2.31 -2.99
N ILE A 169 -10.77 -1.14 -3.48
CA ILE A 169 -10.94 -0.89 -4.92
C ILE A 169 -9.62 -1.10 -5.66
N GLY A 170 -8.53 -0.54 -5.15
CA GLY A 170 -7.20 -0.70 -5.73
C GLY A 170 -6.76 -2.15 -5.79
N ALA A 171 -6.95 -2.91 -4.69
CA ALA A 171 -6.64 -4.34 -4.64
C ALA A 171 -7.48 -5.14 -5.62
N LEU A 172 -8.79 -4.88 -5.75
CA LEU A 172 -9.65 -5.54 -6.73
C LEU A 172 -9.18 -5.30 -8.16
N ILE A 173 -8.83 -4.06 -8.50
CA ILE A 173 -8.31 -3.72 -9.83
C ILE A 173 -7.02 -4.51 -10.10
N VAL A 174 -6.08 -4.53 -9.15
CA VAL A 174 -4.82 -5.26 -9.30
C VAL A 174 -5.07 -6.78 -9.40
N LEU A 175 -5.98 -7.33 -8.61
CA LEU A 175 -6.33 -8.76 -8.66
C LEU A 175 -6.88 -9.18 -10.03
N ILE A 176 -7.73 -8.35 -10.63
CA ILE A 176 -8.39 -8.65 -11.91
C ILE A 176 -7.45 -8.42 -13.09
N PHE A 177 -6.72 -7.31 -13.10
CA PHE A 177 -5.99 -6.85 -14.28
C PHE A 177 -4.50 -7.15 -14.29
N ALA A 178 -3.89 -7.50 -13.13
CA ALA A 178 -2.48 -7.90 -13.13
C ALA A 178 -2.29 -9.20 -13.91
N GLU A 179 -1.59 -9.06 -15.04
CA GLU A 179 -1.34 -10.16 -15.96
C GLU A 179 -0.38 -11.18 -15.35
N ARG A 180 -0.60 -12.43 -15.71
CA ARG A 180 0.24 -13.53 -15.27
C ARG A 180 1.64 -13.38 -15.85
N THR A 181 2.65 -13.24 -14.98
CA THR A 181 4.05 -13.22 -15.38
C THR A 181 4.61 -14.63 -15.47
N SER A 182 5.56 -14.85 -16.40
CA SER A 182 6.44 -16.03 -16.35
C SER A 182 7.30 -15.99 -15.09
N LYS A 183 7.73 -17.15 -14.60
CA LYS A 183 8.74 -17.22 -13.54
C LYS A 183 10.08 -16.78 -14.09
#